data_6005e6c558ef598ead8683f46629fc23
#
_entry.id   6005e6c558ef598ead8683f46629fc23
#
_cell.length_a   1.000
_cell.length_b   1.000
_cell.length_c   1.000
_cell.angle_alpha   90.00
_cell.angle_beta   90.00
_cell.angle_gamma   90.00
#
_symmetry.space_group_name_H-M   'P 1'
#
loop_
_entity.id
_entity.type
_entity.pdbx_description
1 polymer ?
#
loop_
_entity_poly.entity_id
_entity_poly.type
_entity_poly.pdbx_seq_one_letter_code
_entity_poly.pdbx_strand_id
1 'polypeptide(L)'
;MGTTGDSLASEIEGAQVERFNKYFEAIQSVLQGKIDAVIIDSAPAKAFAEKDENLVILDEALSSEDYAMAINKDNTELLDKVNAAIAELDEEGTLDEIVNKYIPAE
;
A
#
# COMPACT_ATOMS: atom_id res chain seq x y z
N MET A 1 -4.98 -7.49 -8.21
CA MET A 1 -4.30 -8.32 -9.23
C MET A 1 -3.02 -7.61 -9.67
N GLY A 2 -1.87 -8.28 -9.67
CA GLY A 2 -0.58 -7.71 -10.06
C GLY A 2 0.01 -6.69 -9.08
N THR A 3 -0.31 -6.79 -7.81
CA THR A 3 0.24 -5.99 -6.71
C THR A 3 1.17 -6.84 -5.85
N THR A 4 1.99 -6.21 -5.01
CA THR A 4 2.82 -6.92 -4.03
C THR A 4 1.96 -7.82 -3.12
N GLY A 5 0.80 -7.36 -2.69
CA GLY A 5 -0.14 -8.17 -1.92
C GLY A 5 -0.62 -9.43 -2.65
N ASP A 6 -0.84 -9.35 -3.96
CA ASP A 6 -1.18 -10.52 -4.79
C ASP A 6 -0.02 -11.53 -4.84
N SER A 7 1.20 -11.05 -4.99
CA SER A 7 2.41 -11.91 -4.97
C SER A 7 2.58 -12.59 -3.62
N LEU A 8 2.53 -11.84 -2.53
CA LEU A 8 2.66 -12.37 -1.16
C LEU A 8 1.57 -13.39 -0.84
N ALA A 9 0.32 -13.11 -1.18
CA ALA A 9 -0.78 -14.06 -0.98
C ALA A 9 -0.55 -15.37 -1.74
N SER A 10 -0.01 -15.28 -2.95
CA SER A 10 0.24 -16.45 -3.82
C SER A 10 1.38 -17.34 -3.32
N GLU A 11 2.26 -16.83 -2.46
CA GLU A 11 3.37 -17.58 -1.85
C GLU A 11 2.97 -18.31 -0.57
N ILE A 12 1.78 -18.03 -0.01
CA ILE A 12 1.30 -18.70 1.20
C ILE A 12 0.85 -20.13 0.86
N GLU A 13 1.57 -21.10 1.39
CA GLU A 13 1.28 -22.51 1.14
C GLU A 13 -0.13 -22.89 1.64
N GLY A 14 -0.91 -23.50 0.77
CA GLY A 14 -2.28 -23.95 1.07
C GLY A 14 -3.34 -22.85 1.00
N ALA A 15 -2.98 -21.60 0.73
CA ALA A 15 -3.95 -20.52 0.58
C ALA A 15 -4.72 -20.61 -0.75
N GLN A 16 -6.02 -20.32 -0.69
CA GLN A 16 -6.86 -20.12 -1.87
C GLN A 16 -6.98 -18.61 -2.11
N VAL A 17 -6.33 -18.12 -3.17
CA VAL A 17 -6.21 -16.68 -3.42
C VAL A 17 -7.35 -16.21 -4.32
N GLU A 18 -8.24 -15.41 -3.78
CA GLU A 18 -9.24 -14.64 -4.53
C GLU A 18 -8.73 -13.23 -4.82
N ARG A 19 -9.00 -12.72 -6.03
CA ARG A 19 -8.50 -11.43 -6.50
C ARG A 19 -9.62 -10.45 -6.75
N PHE A 20 -9.50 -9.28 -6.15
CA PHE A 20 -10.47 -8.19 -6.26
C PHE A 20 -9.83 -6.99 -6.96
N ASN A 21 -10.64 -6.20 -7.65
CA ASN A 21 -10.21 -4.96 -8.29
C ASN A 21 -10.39 -3.73 -7.39
N LYS A 22 -11.21 -3.86 -6.34
CA LYS A 22 -11.47 -2.78 -5.37
C LYS A 22 -11.34 -3.30 -3.95
N TYR A 23 -10.71 -2.51 -3.10
CA TYR A 23 -10.55 -2.82 -1.67
C TYR A 23 -11.88 -3.08 -0.99
N PHE A 24 -12.89 -2.24 -1.27
CA PHE A 24 -14.22 -2.39 -0.70
C PHE A 24 -14.84 -3.77 -0.95
N GLU A 25 -14.69 -4.32 -2.16
CA GLU A 25 -15.22 -5.65 -2.50
C GLU A 25 -14.54 -6.76 -1.70
N ALA A 26 -13.21 -6.67 -1.53
CA ALA A 26 -12.45 -7.60 -0.70
C ALA A 26 -12.86 -7.51 0.78
N ILE A 27 -12.95 -6.30 1.32
CA ILE A 27 -13.36 -6.06 2.72
C ILE A 27 -14.78 -6.59 2.97
N GLN A 28 -15.73 -6.33 2.06
CA GLN A 28 -17.08 -6.89 2.19
C GLN A 28 -17.09 -8.43 2.17
N SER A 29 -16.18 -9.04 1.43
CA SER A 29 -16.05 -10.51 1.39
C SER A 29 -15.53 -11.07 2.71
N VAL A 30 -14.59 -10.37 3.39
CA VAL A 30 -14.16 -10.72 4.76
C VAL A 30 -15.32 -10.59 5.74
N LEU A 31 -16.01 -9.46 5.76
CA LEU A 31 -17.13 -9.22 6.67
C LEU A 31 -18.29 -10.21 6.49
N GLN A 32 -18.47 -10.74 5.28
CA GLN A 32 -19.47 -11.76 4.96
C GLN A 32 -18.98 -13.18 5.23
N GLY A 33 -17.75 -13.37 5.69
CA GLY A 33 -17.16 -14.69 5.93
C GLY A 33 -16.92 -15.52 4.66
N LYS A 34 -16.82 -14.87 3.50
CA LYS A 34 -16.53 -15.57 2.23
C LYS A 34 -15.04 -15.84 2.04
N ILE A 35 -14.21 -14.97 2.60
CA ILE A 35 -12.77 -15.11 2.70
C ILE A 35 -12.34 -14.84 4.13
N ASP A 36 -11.23 -15.41 4.56
CA ASP A 36 -10.75 -15.34 5.93
C ASP A 36 -9.94 -14.07 6.22
N ALA A 37 -9.21 -13.58 5.23
CA ALA A 37 -8.35 -12.41 5.36
C ALA A 37 -8.17 -11.68 4.03
N VAL A 38 -7.70 -10.44 4.10
CA VAL A 38 -7.31 -9.64 2.94
C VAL A 38 -5.91 -9.06 3.15
N ILE A 39 -5.09 -9.08 2.12
CA ILE A 39 -3.77 -8.45 2.09
C ILE A 39 -3.89 -7.18 1.25
N ILE A 40 -3.70 -6.04 1.89
CA ILE A 40 -3.76 -4.71 1.27
C ILE A 40 -2.73 -3.78 1.91
N ASP A 41 -2.52 -2.61 1.34
CA ASP A 41 -1.67 -1.58 1.91
C ASP A 41 -2.15 -1.12 3.29
N SER A 42 -1.21 -0.73 4.15
CA SER A 42 -1.48 -0.38 5.55
C SER A 42 -2.43 0.81 5.73
N ALA A 43 -2.33 1.83 4.88
CA ALA A 43 -3.17 3.02 5.00
C ALA A 43 -4.66 2.73 4.71
N PRO A 44 -5.04 2.11 3.56
CA PRO A 44 -6.42 1.68 3.38
C PRO A 44 -6.88 0.64 4.41
N ALA A 45 -5.99 -0.27 4.88
CA ALA A 45 -6.34 -1.21 5.94
C ALA A 45 -6.81 -0.49 7.22
N LYS A 46 -6.05 0.52 7.67
CA LYS A 46 -6.40 1.36 8.83
C LYS A 46 -7.74 2.06 8.62
N ALA A 47 -7.94 2.70 7.46
CA ALA A 47 -9.17 3.41 7.15
C ALA A 47 -10.43 2.52 7.18
N PHE A 48 -10.31 1.25 6.82
CA PHE A 48 -11.41 0.29 6.93
C PHE A 48 -11.61 -0.22 8.36
N ALA A 49 -10.53 -0.54 9.07
CA ALA A 49 -10.61 -1.03 10.45
C ALA A 49 -11.14 0.02 11.44
N GLU A 50 -10.86 1.29 11.22
CA GLU A 50 -11.42 2.40 12.01
C GLU A 50 -12.94 2.56 11.85
N LYS A 51 -13.48 2.11 10.71
CA LYS A 51 -14.91 2.23 10.39
C LYS A 51 -15.74 0.99 10.76
N ASP A 52 -15.11 -0.13 11.03
CA ASP A 52 -15.80 -1.39 11.34
C ASP A 52 -15.05 -2.18 12.41
N GLU A 53 -15.65 -2.30 13.58
CA GLU A 53 -15.09 -3.00 14.74
C GLU A 53 -14.92 -4.53 14.54
N ASN A 54 -15.50 -5.09 13.49
CA ASN A 54 -15.34 -6.50 13.14
C ASN A 54 -14.08 -6.76 12.30
N LEU A 55 -13.34 -5.71 11.97
CA LEU A 55 -12.06 -5.80 11.26
C LEU A 55 -10.90 -5.60 12.23
N VAL A 56 -9.89 -6.43 12.10
CA VAL A 56 -8.64 -6.31 12.85
C VAL A 56 -7.45 -6.29 11.88
N ILE A 57 -6.47 -5.45 12.17
CA ILE A 57 -5.19 -5.45 11.47
C ILE A 57 -4.21 -6.22 12.34
N LEU A 58 -3.48 -7.16 11.73
CA LEU A 58 -2.43 -7.89 12.43
C LEU A 58 -1.24 -6.95 12.73
N ASP A 59 -0.62 -7.14 13.88
CA ASP A 59 0.48 -6.27 14.35
C ASP A 59 1.74 -6.37 13.47
N GLU A 60 1.96 -7.52 12.83
CA GLU A 60 3.11 -7.75 11.98
C GLU A 60 2.76 -7.53 10.51
N ALA A 61 3.46 -6.58 9.87
CA ALA A 61 3.33 -6.35 8.45
C ALA A 61 4.00 -7.49 7.65
N LEU A 62 3.35 -7.97 6.59
CA LEU A 62 3.90 -8.99 5.70
C LEU A 62 5.10 -8.49 4.89
N SER A 63 5.14 -7.21 4.56
CA SER A 63 6.26 -6.54 3.91
C SER A 63 6.30 -5.06 4.27
N SER A 64 7.48 -4.47 4.12
CA SER A 64 7.68 -3.03 4.12
C SER A 64 8.47 -2.66 2.88
N GLU A 65 7.94 -1.78 2.05
CA GLU A 65 8.49 -1.46 0.74
C GLU A 65 8.65 0.03 0.56
N ASP A 66 9.77 0.40 -0.04
CA ASP A 66 10.05 1.76 -0.47
C ASP A 66 9.77 1.92 -1.97
N TYR A 67 9.37 3.12 -2.37
CA TYR A 67 9.25 3.48 -3.77
C TYR A 67 10.51 4.14 -4.27
N ALA A 68 10.85 3.89 -5.53
CA ALA A 68 11.98 4.52 -6.19
C ALA A 68 11.65 4.87 -7.64
N MET A 69 12.33 5.89 -8.18
CA MET A 69 12.29 6.25 -9.60
C MET A 69 13.50 5.66 -10.30
N ALA A 70 13.27 4.93 -11.39
CA ALA A 70 14.34 4.44 -12.25
C ALA A 70 14.66 5.49 -13.32
N ILE A 71 15.91 5.91 -13.38
CA ILE A 71 16.42 6.88 -14.35
C ILE A 71 17.54 6.20 -15.16
N ASN A 72 17.62 6.47 -16.47
CA ASN A 72 18.70 5.95 -17.29
C ASN A 72 20.05 6.35 -16.66
N LYS A 73 20.91 5.35 -16.44
CA LYS A 73 22.21 5.52 -15.76
C LYS A 73 23.14 6.57 -16.38
N ASP A 74 22.97 6.83 -17.70
CA ASP A 74 23.77 7.81 -18.42
C ASP A 74 23.18 9.24 -18.32
N ASN A 75 21.97 9.39 -17.79
CA ASN A 75 21.32 10.68 -17.57
C ASN A 75 21.52 11.19 -16.15
N THR A 76 22.76 11.47 -15.80
CA THR A 76 23.17 11.95 -14.48
C THR A 76 22.58 13.33 -14.14
N GLU A 77 22.40 14.20 -15.15
CA GLU A 77 21.78 15.52 -14.96
C GLU A 77 20.34 15.40 -14.46
N LEU A 78 19.55 14.51 -15.03
CA LEU A 78 18.17 14.25 -14.59
C LEU A 78 18.14 13.63 -13.19
N LEU A 79 19.04 12.69 -12.93
CA LEU A 79 19.17 12.06 -11.59
C LEU A 79 19.43 13.12 -10.51
N ASP A 80 20.38 14.02 -10.73
CA ASP A 80 20.73 15.08 -9.79
C ASP A 80 19.54 16.03 -9.55
N LYS A 81 18.84 16.42 -10.61
CA LYS A 81 17.65 17.28 -10.52
C LYS A 81 16.49 16.61 -9.76
N VAL A 82 16.24 15.33 -10.01
CA VAL A 82 15.18 14.57 -9.31
C VAL A 82 15.53 14.42 -7.83
N ASN A 83 16.77 14.05 -7.49
CA ASN A 83 17.18 13.91 -6.10
C ASN A 83 17.12 15.24 -5.36
N ALA A 84 17.52 16.36 -5.99
CA ALA A 84 17.41 17.68 -5.39
C ALA A 84 15.96 18.09 -5.15
N ALA A 85 15.07 17.84 -6.11
CA ALA A 85 13.65 18.14 -5.97
C ALA A 85 12.98 17.32 -4.86
N ILE A 86 13.30 16.02 -4.73
CA ILE A 86 12.78 15.18 -3.64
C ILE A 86 13.25 15.70 -2.30
N ALA A 87 14.54 16.06 -2.15
CA ALA A 87 15.08 16.59 -0.91
C ALA A 87 14.41 17.92 -0.51
N GLU A 88 14.19 18.83 -1.46
CA GLU A 88 13.49 20.11 -1.23
C GLU A 88 12.03 19.88 -0.78
N LEU A 89 11.28 19.00 -1.46
CA LEU A 89 9.89 18.68 -1.11
C LEU A 89 9.78 18.01 0.27
N ASP A 90 10.77 17.22 0.65
CA ASP A 90 10.82 16.56 1.97
C ASP A 90 11.10 17.60 3.07
N GLU A 91 12.09 18.48 2.86
CA GLU A 91 12.42 19.56 3.80
C GLU A 91 11.27 20.56 4.01
N GLU A 92 10.50 20.84 2.97
CA GLU A 92 9.32 21.71 3.02
C GLU A 92 8.07 21.03 3.63
N GLY A 93 8.11 19.72 3.85
CA GLY A 93 6.95 18.92 4.30
C GLY A 93 5.88 18.67 3.23
N THR A 94 6.14 19.03 1.99
CA THR A 94 5.21 18.87 0.87
C THR A 94 4.90 17.41 0.58
N LEU A 95 5.86 16.50 0.77
CA LEU A 95 5.63 15.06 0.61
C LEU A 95 4.61 14.55 1.62
N ASP A 96 4.69 14.96 2.88
CA ASP A 96 3.73 14.60 3.91
C ASP A 96 2.35 15.17 3.62
N GLU A 97 2.26 16.40 3.11
CA GLU A 97 0.98 16.99 2.68
C GLU A 97 0.33 16.18 1.54
N ILE A 98 1.12 15.73 0.57
CA ILE A 98 0.64 14.89 -0.53
C ILE A 98 0.14 13.54 -0.01
N VAL A 99 0.91 12.89 0.86
CA VAL A 99 0.50 11.63 1.49
C VAL A 99 -0.82 11.81 2.24
N ASN A 100 -0.93 12.81 3.11
CA ASN A 100 -2.13 13.07 3.90
C ASN A 100 -3.35 13.43 3.03
N LYS A 101 -3.13 14.03 1.86
CA LYS A 101 -4.19 14.38 0.93
C LYS A 101 -4.76 13.18 0.18
N TYR A 102 -3.90 12.27 -0.26
CA TYR A 102 -4.28 11.17 -1.15
C TYR A 102 -4.41 9.81 -0.45
N ILE A 103 -3.79 9.68 0.71
CA ILE A 103 -3.85 8.49 1.57
C ILE A 103 -4.22 8.94 2.99
N PRO A 104 -5.41 9.52 3.17
CA PRO A 104 -5.83 9.95 4.50
C PRO A 104 -5.98 8.74 5.43
N ALA A 105 -5.58 8.92 6.68
CA ALA A 105 -5.76 7.92 7.74
C ALA A 105 -7.21 7.86 8.26
N GLU A 106 -8.16 8.43 7.52
CA GLU A 106 -9.58 8.47 7.88
C GLU A 106 -10.42 7.46 7.09
#